data_e33d235a3e1bbc7871b272cd3653791f
#
_entry.id   e33d235a3e1bbc7871b272cd3653791f
#
_cell.length_a   1.000
_cell.length_b   1.000
_cell.length_c   1.000
_cell.angle_alpha   90.00
_cell.angle_beta   90.00
_cell.angle_gamma   90.00
#
_symmetry.space_group_name_H-M   'P 1'
#
loop_
_entity.id
_entity.type
_entity.pdbx_description
1 polymer ?
#
loop_
_entity_poly.entity_id
_entity_poly.type
_entity_poly.pdbx_seq_one_letter_code
_entity_poly.pdbx_strand_id
1 'polypeptide(L)'
;MGFYDFRWVMSLFGTAVGAGILFLPIKTGVSGIYPVFFMMIIALPMVYFSHWGLCRYCFGHKGDISDVSREYYGAKVGFFITALYFFAFLPACVMYGVGITNTIISFAQNQLGMMDISRALVVFALISFLMLVMVLKEDLVIRVCEALVYPLCVILLVFSLYLIQFWDFGVFSVEFSWSDFLLTCFFALPILAFAFEHTPAVSTFASSMRRRYGEDKGIEKAKKVLFLNSILLLFFIMFFVFSSLMCLGSDDLAKAKELNISVVSYFAIKLNNDFIGYSAPVIAFLAIATSFFGHYFGAREGFCGLVDKGCELAGKPAPKPKALSRFCDLLFYVLMLVCSYLNPSIIGIIDNLTGPIIAGILFLLPVIGFYSVPSLKKYRNIWADAFIFIFGAVTICTVGFNVIKDFF
;
A
#
# COMPACT_ATOMS: atom_id res chain seq x y z
N MET A 1 15.25 -8.94 -20.49
CA MET A 1 15.40 -8.64 -19.04
C MET A 1 16.38 -9.64 -18.46
N GLY A 2 17.31 -9.18 -17.58
CA GLY A 2 18.21 -10.07 -16.86
C GLY A 2 17.66 -10.44 -15.48
N PHE A 3 18.36 -11.34 -14.76
CA PHE A 3 17.99 -11.74 -13.39
C PHE A 3 17.91 -10.57 -12.42
N TYR A 4 18.77 -9.57 -12.56
CA TYR A 4 18.74 -8.33 -11.77
C TYR A 4 17.43 -7.54 -11.97
N ASP A 5 16.96 -7.41 -13.21
CA ASP A 5 15.72 -6.72 -13.52
C ASP A 5 14.52 -7.46 -12.91
N PHE A 6 14.52 -8.80 -12.97
CA PHE A 6 13.46 -9.63 -12.40
C PHE A 6 13.40 -9.54 -10.87
N ARG A 7 14.55 -9.51 -10.18
CA ARG A 7 14.59 -9.28 -8.73
C ARG A 7 13.90 -7.96 -8.36
N TRP A 8 14.10 -6.90 -9.15
CA TRP A 8 13.38 -5.64 -8.92
C TRP A 8 11.88 -5.75 -9.16
N VAL A 9 11.44 -6.51 -10.17
CA VAL A 9 10.01 -6.80 -10.35
C VAL A 9 9.44 -7.43 -9.08
N MET A 10 10.09 -8.46 -8.54
CA MET A 10 9.61 -9.14 -7.33
C MET A 10 9.68 -8.27 -6.07
N SER A 11 10.70 -7.43 -5.94
CA SER A 11 10.83 -6.50 -4.82
C SER A 11 9.71 -5.44 -4.83
N LEU A 12 9.43 -4.84 -5.99
CA LEU A 12 8.33 -3.87 -6.15
C LEU A 12 6.96 -4.54 -5.93
N PHE A 13 6.79 -5.76 -6.45
CA PHE A 13 5.60 -6.57 -6.22
C PHE A 13 5.35 -6.81 -4.73
N GLY A 14 6.37 -7.26 -4.01
CA GLY A 14 6.25 -7.54 -2.56
C GLY A 14 5.99 -6.29 -1.73
N THR A 15 6.46 -5.12 -2.16
CA THR A 15 6.14 -3.85 -1.50
C THR A 15 4.66 -3.49 -1.68
N ALA A 16 4.08 -3.74 -2.87
CA ALA A 16 2.69 -3.43 -3.16
C ALA A 16 1.70 -4.42 -2.54
N VAL A 17 2.04 -5.74 -2.55
CA VAL A 17 1.12 -6.77 -2.08
C VAL A 17 1.10 -6.81 -0.55
N GLY A 18 0.14 -6.12 0.04
CA GLY A 18 0.01 -5.96 1.50
C GLY A 18 -1.45 -5.99 1.98
N ALA A 19 -1.71 -5.32 3.11
CA ALA A 19 -3.08 -5.24 3.63
C ALA A 19 -4.07 -4.63 2.63
N GLY A 20 -3.63 -3.71 1.78
CA GLY A 20 -4.50 -3.07 0.78
C GLY A 20 -5.30 -4.07 -0.04
N ILE A 21 -4.65 -5.13 -0.54
CA ILE A 21 -5.33 -6.15 -1.34
C ILE A 21 -6.35 -6.98 -0.51
N LEU A 22 -6.10 -7.14 0.78
CA LEU A 22 -6.97 -7.93 1.66
C LEU A 22 -8.25 -7.17 2.07
N PHE A 23 -8.25 -5.84 1.92
CA PHE A 23 -9.40 -4.97 2.20
C PHE A 23 -10.06 -4.41 0.92
N LEU A 24 -9.40 -4.50 -0.23
CA LEU A 24 -9.94 -4.03 -1.51
C LEU A 24 -11.29 -4.69 -1.86
N PRO A 25 -11.49 -6.02 -1.75
CA PRO A 25 -12.79 -6.65 -2.00
C PRO A 25 -13.91 -6.09 -1.12
N ILE A 26 -13.60 -5.82 0.17
CA ILE A 26 -14.56 -5.31 1.15
C ILE A 26 -15.10 -3.94 0.74
N LYS A 27 -14.25 -3.09 0.18
CA LYS A 27 -14.64 -1.73 -0.23
C LYS A 27 -15.31 -1.71 -1.60
N THR A 28 -14.84 -2.53 -2.54
CA THR A 28 -15.28 -2.49 -3.93
C THR A 28 -16.52 -3.32 -4.20
N GLY A 29 -16.76 -4.35 -3.38
CA GLY A 29 -17.86 -5.31 -3.58
C GLY A 29 -19.20 -4.92 -2.98
N VAL A 30 -19.29 -3.80 -2.24
CA VAL A 30 -20.54 -3.37 -1.57
C VAL A 30 -21.68 -3.17 -2.57
N SER A 31 -21.39 -2.67 -3.77
CA SER A 31 -22.39 -2.47 -4.84
C SER A 31 -22.31 -3.51 -5.94
N GLY A 32 -21.90 -4.73 -5.59
CA GLY A 32 -21.80 -5.85 -6.52
C GLY A 32 -20.50 -5.87 -7.34
N ILE A 33 -20.49 -6.67 -8.40
CA ILE A 33 -19.28 -7.00 -9.17
C ILE A 33 -18.90 -5.96 -10.24
N TYR A 34 -19.87 -5.19 -10.73
CA TYR A 34 -19.65 -4.28 -11.87
C TYR A 34 -18.59 -3.19 -11.63
N PRO A 35 -18.51 -2.54 -10.45
CA PRO A 35 -17.44 -1.59 -10.16
C PRO A 35 -16.04 -2.20 -10.29
N VAL A 36 -15.89 -3.49 -9.96
CA VAL A 36 -14.61 -4.19 -10.01
C VAL A 36 -14.11 -4.39 -11.44
N PHE A 37 -14.99 -4.69 -12.40
CA PHE A 37 -14.62 -4.74 -13.81
C PHE A 37 -14.07 -3.40 -14.31
N PHE A 38 -14.72 -2.31 -13.94
CA PHE A 38 -14.23 -0.98 -14.29
C PHE A 38 -12.87 -0.70 -13.65
N MET A 39 -12.71 -1.02 -12.36
CA MET A 39 -11.43 -0.86 -11.65
C MET A 39 -10.33 -1.72 -12.23
N MET A 40 -10.62 -2.93 -12.70
CA MET A 40 -9.67 -3.80 -13.38
C MET A 40 -9.11 -3.13 -14.65
N ILE A 41 -9.96 -2.45 -15.43
CA ILE A 41 -9.54 -1.74 -16.65
C ILE A 41 -8.65 -0.55 -16.32
N ILE A 42 -9.02 0.26 -15.31
CA ILE A 42 -8.26 1.46 -14.96
C ILE A 42 -7.02 1.19 -14.11
N ALA A 43 -6.95 0.05 -13.40
CA ALA A 43 -5.85 -0.26 -12.50
C ALA A 43 -4.51 -0.36 -13.25
N LEU A 44 -4.46 -1.00 -14.43
CA LEU A 44 -3.21 -1.12 -15.19
C LEU A 44 -2.61 0.23 -15.58
N PRO A 45 -3.33 1.13 -16.28
CA PRO A 45 -2.79 2.44 -16.61
C PRO A 45 -2.52 3.29 -15.37
N MET A 46 -3.33 3.19 -14.31
CA MET A 46 -3.11 3.87 -13.06
C MET A 46 -1.77 3.47 -12.44
N VAL A 47 -1.54 2.18 -12.22
CA VAL A 47 -0.32 1.67 -11.59
C VAL A 47 0.91 1.98 -12.44
N TYR A 48 0.83 1.68 -13.72
CA TYR A 48 1.97 1.85 -14.61
C TYR A 48 2.37 3.31 -14.78
N PHE A 49 1.43 4.18 -15.15
CA PHE A 49 1.78 5.58 -15.43
C PHE A 49 2.18 6.36 -14.18
N SER A 50 1.57 6.07 -13.02
CA SER A 50 1.92 6.75 -11.78
C SER A 50 3.33 6.41 -11.31
N HIS A 51 3.65 5.12 -11.20
CA HIS A 51 4.98 4.70 -10.74
C HIS A 51 6.07 4.99 -11.78
N TRP A 52 5.74 4.91 -13.07
CA TRP A 52 6.61 5.38 -14.13
C TRP A 52 6.83 6.89 -14.06
N GLY A 53 5.80 7.67 -13.76
CA GLY A 53 5.90 9.12 -13.52
C GLY A 53 6.85 9.41 -12.37
N LEU A 54 6.61 8.78 -11.22
CA LEU A 54 7.45 8.98 -10.03
C LEU A 54 8.90 8.51 -10.26
N CYS A 55 9.10 7.39 -10.95
CA CYS A 55 10.43 6.92 -11.32
C CYS A 55 11.19 7.96 -12.17
N ARG A 56 10.55 8.55 -13.20
CA ARG A 56 11.13 9.62 -14.02
C ARG A 56 11.46 10.87 -13.19
N TYR A 57 10.60 11.22 -12.23
CA TYR A 57 10.81 12.34 -11.33
C TYR A 57 12.07 12.17 -10.48
N CYS A 58 12.30 10.95 -9.97
CA CYS A 58 13.46 10.62 -9.13
C CYS A 58 14.72 10.26 -9.93
N PHE A 59 14.64 9.96 -11.21
CA PHE A 59 15.69 9.28 -11.97
C PHE A 59 17.01 10.07 -12.04
N GLY A 60 16.95 11.39 -12.04
CA GLY A 60 18.12 12.28 -12.12
C GLY A 60 18.93 12.38 -10.83
N HIS A 61 18.42 11.91 -9.68
CA HIS A 61 18.93 12.19 -8.35
C HIS A 61 19.35 10.93 -7.59
N LYS A 62 20.08 11.13 -6.47
CA LYS A 62 20.56 10.03 -5.62
C LYS A 62 19.79 9.88 -4.31
N GLY A 63 18.98 10.86 -3.94
CA GLY A 63 18.22 10.89 -2.71
C GLY A 63 16.84 10.26 -2.83
N ASP A 64 16.11 10.31 -1.75
CA ASP A 64 14.69 9.93 -1.69
C ASP A 64 13.79 10.97 -2.39
N ILE A 65 12.49 10.73 -2.40
CA ILE A 65 11.50 11.63 -3.01
C ILE A 65 11.55 13.02 -2.37
N SER A 66 11.83 13.10 -1.06
CA SER A 66 11.86 14.35 -0.31
C SER A 66 13.11 15.16 -0.62
N ASP A 67 14.26 14.51 -0.80
CA ASP A 67 15.51 15.15 -1.21
C ASP A 67 15.43 15.67 -2.64
N VAL A 68 14.87 14.88 -3.54
CA VAL A 68 14.60 15.27 -4.93
C VAL A 68 13.70 16.50 -4.98
N SER A 69 12.61 16.51 -4.18
CA SER A 69 11.69 17.64 -4.11
C SER A 69 12.35 18.90 -3.53
N ARG A 70 13.25 18.74 -2.53
CA ARG A 70 14.04 19.84 -1.98
C ARG A 70 14.97 20.45 -3.03
N GLU A 71 15.61 19.63 -3.83
CA GLU A 71 16.51 20.10 -4.89
C GLU A 71 15.76 20.90 -5.97
N TYR A 72 14.55 20.48 -6.32
CA TYR A 72 13.74 21.17 -7.34
C TYR A 72 13.04 22.43 -6.84
N TYR A 73 12.57 22.44 -5.60
CA TYR A 73 11.65 23.47 -5.09
C TYR A 73 12.15 24.20 -3.85
N GLY A 74 13.33 23.85 -3.34
CA GLY A 74 13.93 24.46 -2.17
C GLY A 74 13.47 23.87 -0.83
N ALA A 75 14.06 24.36 0.26
CA ALA A 75 13.96 23.75 1.58
C ALA A 75 12.54 23.66 2.15
N LYS A 76 11.73 24.72 1.96
CA LYS A 76 10.34 24.75 2.51
C LYS A 76 9.44 23.72 1.84
N VAL A 77 9.49 23.61 0.51
CA VAL A 77 8.71 22.62 -0.23
C VAL A 77 9.24 21.21 0.05
N GLY A 78 10.56 21.02 0.10
CA GLY A 78 11.15 19.76 0.50
C GLY A 78 10.69 19.31 1.89
N PHE A 79 10.62 20.21 2.87
CA PHE A 79 10.06 19.92 4.20
C PHE A 79 8.59 19.49 4.14
N PHE A 80 7.76 20.20 3.38
CA PHE A 80 6.35 19.88 3.21
C PHE A 80 6.15 18.51 2.56
N ILE A 81 6.88 18.18 1.49
CA ILE A 81 6.82 16.85 0.85
C ILE A 81 7.30 15.75 1.78
N THR A 82 8.34 16.03 2.61
CA THR A 82 8.79 15.09 3.64
C THR A 82 7.71 14.83 4.69
N ALA A 83 6.95 15.87 5.07
CA ALA A 83 5.80 15.72 5.97
C ALA A 83 4.71 14.85 5.35
N LEU A 84 4.35 15.10 4.10
CA LEU A 84 3.38 14.25 3.38
C LEU A 84 3.87 12.80 3.30
N TYR A 85 5.15 12.58 3.01
CA TYR A 85 5.74 11.25 2.95
C TYR A 85 5.64 10.52 4.30
N PHE A 86 5.98 11.19 5.39
CA PHE A 86 5.83 10.66 6.74
C PHE A 86 4.37 10.30 7.07
N PHE A 87 3.44 11.23 6.81
CA PHE A 87 2.02 11.02 7.08
C PHE A 87 1.34 10.06 6.10
N ALA A 88 1.96 9.71 4.99
CA ALA A 88 1.50 8.61 4.14
C ALA A 88 1.80 7.25 4.77
N PHE A 89 3.02 7.05 5.30
CA PHE A 89 3.50 5.72 5.66
C PHE A 89 3.38 5.37 7.14
N LEU A 90 3.39 6.34 8.06
CA LEU A 90 3.17 6.05 9.48
C LEU A 90 1.76 5.45 9.75
N PRO A 91 0.66 6.04 9.24
CA PRO A 91 -0.66 5.42 9.39
C PRO A 91 -0.77 4.07 8.69
N ALA A 92 -0.05 3.84 7.59
CA ALA A 92 0.02 2.54 6.95
C ALA A 92 0.66 1.48 7.88
N CYS A 93 1.75 1.82 8.58
CA CYS A 93 2.35 0.93 9.58
C CYS A 93 1.38 0.60 10.72
N VAL A 94 0.63 1.60 11.21
CA VAL A 94 -0.41 1.40 12.23
C VAL A 94 -1.47 0.43 11.73
N MET A 95 -1.97 0.63 10.53
CA MET A 95 -2.97 -0.23 9.89
C MET A 95 -2.49 -1.68 9.74
N TYR A 96 -1.22 -1.90 9.41
CA TYR A 96 -0.63 -3.25 9.37
C TYR A 96 -0.61 -3.89 10.76
N GLY A 97 -0.28 -3.13 11.81
CA GLY A 97 -0.34 -3.60 13.19
C GLY A 97 -1.76 -4.01 13.63
N VAL A 98 -2.75 -3.19 13.28
CA VAL A 98 -4.18 -3.51 13.53
C VAL A 98 -4.59 -4.76 12.74
N GLY A 99 -4.27 -4.82 11.45
CA GLY A 99 -4.66 -5.91 10.56
C GLY A 99 -4.12 -7.27 10.97
N ILE A 100 -2.81 -7.34 11.33
CA ILE A 100 -2.20 -8.58 11.79
C ILE A 100 -2.78 -9.04 13.14
N THR A 101 -3.04 -8.09 14.05
CA THR A 101 -3.66 -8.37 15.35
C THR A 101 -5.06 -8.93 15.17
N ASN A 102 -5.90 -8.29 14.36
CA ASN A 102 -7.26 -8.74 14.11
C ASN A 102 -7.29 -10.11 13.43
N THR A 103 -6.38 -10.37 12.48
CA THR A 103 -6.25 -11.69 11.84
C THR A 103 -5.92 -12.79 12.83
N ILE A 104 -4.95 -12.57 13.73
CA ILE A 104 -4.55 -13.58 14.71
C ILE A 104 -5.64 -13.82 15.77
N ILE A 105 -6.30 -12.76 16.23
CA ILE A 105 -7.44 -12.89 17.15
C ILE A 105 -8.59 -13.66 16.47
N SER A 106 -8.94 -13.30 15.24
CA SER A 106 -9.98 -14.00 14.48
C SER A 106 -9.64 -15.48 14.28
N PHE A 107 -8.40 -15.81 13.95
CA PHE A 107 -7.94 -17.19 13.83
C PHE A 107 -8.03 -17.96 15.16
N ALA A 108 -7.54 -17.35 16.24
CA ALA A 108 -7.57 -18.00 17.56
C ALA A 108 -9.00 -18.27 18.03
N GLN A 109 -9.92 -17.32 17.81
CA GLN A 109 -11.31 -17.48 18.23
C GLN A 109 -12.09 -18.47 17.37
N ASN A 110 -11.98 -18.38 16.04
CA ASN A 110 -12.84 -19.12 15.14
C ASN A 110 -12.29 -20.49 14.73
N GLN A 111 -10.96 -20.67 14.66
CA GLN A 111 -10.34 -21.93 14.25
C GLN A 111 -9.78 -22.72 15.44
N LEU A 112 -9.27 -22.04 16.49
CA LEU A 112 -8.69 -22.72 17.68
C LEU A 112 -9.66 -22.76 18.86
N GLY A 113 -10.83 -22.10 18.79
CA GLY A 113 -11.83 -22.08 19.88
C GLY A 113 -11.40 -21.30 21.12
N MET A 114 -10.38 -20.45 21.03
CA MET A 114 -9.85 -19.66 22.14
C MET A 114 -10.67 -18.39 22.34
N MET A 115 -11.78 -18.48 23.09
CA MET A 115 -12.71 -17.35 23.27
C MET A 115 -12.13 -16.20 24.10
N ASP A 116 -11.30 -16.49 25.10
CA ASP A 116 -10.77 -15.49 26.06
C ASP A 116 -9.33 -15.08 25.73
N ILE A 117 -9.08 -14.67 24.47
CA ILE A 117 -7.76 -14.19 24.07
C ILE A 117 -7.60 -12.70 24.39
N SER A 118 -6.58 -12.36 25.18
CA SER A 118 -6.28 -10.97 25.50
C SER A 118 -5.71 -10.21 24.31
N ARG A 119 -6.45 -9.21 23.80
CA ARG A 119 -5.97 -8.33 22.75
C ARG A 119 -4.63 -7.67 23.09
N ALA A 120 -4.46 -7.24 24.35
CA ALA A 120 -3.22 -6.60 24.79
C ALA A 120 -1.99 -7.52 24.64
N LEU A 121 -2.12 -8.80 25.02
CA LEU A 121 -1.04 -9.78 24.86
C LEU A 121 -0.73 -10.06 23.38
N VAL A 122 -1.75 -10.21 22.54
CA VAL A 122 -1.56 -10.43 21.11
C VAL A 122 -0.88 -9.23 20.45
N VAL A 123 -1.35 -8.00 20.74
CA VAL A 123 -0.73 -6.76 20.27
C VAL A 123 0.72 -6.68 20.70
N PHE A 124 0.99 -6.88 22.01
CA PHE A 124 2.35 -6.82 22.51
C PHE A 124 3.27 -7.83 21.83
N ALA A 125 2.86 -9.08 21.69
CA ALA A 125 3.66 -10.13 21.05
C ALA A 125 3.93 -9.83 19.56
N LEU A 126 2.90 -9.49 18.79
CA LEU A 126 3.03 -9.27 17.35
C LEU A 126 3.78 -7.99 17.01
N ILE A 127 3.47 -6.88 17.69
CA ILE A 127 4.16 -5.61 17.44
C ILE A 127 5.62 -5.70 17.88
N SER A 128 5.90 -6.34 19.03
CA SER A 128 7.28 -6.57 19.44
C SER A 128 8.05 -7.46 18.46
N PHE A 129 7.42 -8.49 17.90
CA PHE A 129 8.02 -9.33 16.88
C PHE A 129 8.35 -8.52 15.61
N LEU A 130 7.41 -7.76 15.07
CA LEU A 130 7.64 -6.93 13.89
C LEU A 130 8.75 -5.92 14.12
N MET A 131 8.73 -5.23 15.27
CA MET A 131 9.73 -4.22 15.60
C MET A 131 11.11 -4.83 15.89
N LEU A 132 11.17 -6.05 16.47
CA LEU A 132 12.43 -6.77 16.65
C LEU A 132 13.12 -7.05 15.30
N VAL A 133 12.34 -7.41 14.27
CA VAL A 133 12.87 -7.59 12.92
C VAL A 133 13.48 -6.28 12.39
N MET A 134 12.86 -5.13 12.70
CA MET A 134 13.36 -3.81 12.25
C MET A 134 14.65 -3.36 12.94
N VAL A 135 15.01 -3.93 14.08
CA VAL A 135 16.31 -3.70 14.75
C VAL A 135 17.46 -4.43 14.06
N LEU A 136 17.15 -5.43 13.21
CA LEU A 136 18.15 -6.14 12.43
C LEU A 136 18.76 -5.21 11.35
N LYS A 137 19.86 -5.68 10.74
CA LYS A 137 20.47 -4.92 9.64
C LYS A 137 19.50 -4.81 8.47
N GLU A 138 19.38 -3.63 7.92
CA GLU A 138 18.47 -3.31 6.80
C GLU A 138 18.63 -4.28 5.61
N ASP A 139 19.86 -4.60 5.22
CA ASP A 139 20.13 -5.59 4.15
C ASP A 139 19.54 -6.98 4.44
N LEU A 140 19.50 -7.38 5.73
CA LEU A 140 18.91 -8.66 6.12
C LEU A 140 17.39 -8.61 6.03
N VAL A 141 16.78 -7.52 6.50
CA VAL A 141 15.32 -7.31 6.40
C VAL A 141 14.88 -7.34 4.94
N ILE A 142 15.58 -6.63 4.05
CA ILE A 142 15.30 -6.63 2.61
C ILE A 142 15.36 -8.03 2.02
N ARG A 143 16.38 -8.83 2.36
CA ARG A 143 16.50 -10.23 1.89
C ARG A 143 15.38 -11.12 2.41
N VAL A 144 14.97 -10.94 3.67
CA VAL A 144 13.83 -11.69 4.24
C VAL A 144 12.56 -11.33 3.51
N CYS A 145 12.30 -10.03 3.25
CA CYS A 145 11.15 -9.58 2.45
C CYS A 145 11.16 -10.20 1.04
N GLU A 146 12.29 -10.12 0.33
CA GLU A 146 12.43 -10.74 -0.99
C GLU A 146 12.10 -12.25 -0.94
N ALA A 147 12.55 -12.96 0.09
CA ALA A 147 12.29 -14.40 0.25
C ALA A 147 10.81 -14.70 0.57
N LEU A 148 10.13 -13.84 1.35
CA LEU A 148 8.73 -14.03 1.72
C LEU A 148 7.75 -13.74 0.58
N VAL A 149 8.14 -12.92 -0.41
CA VAL A 149 7.30 -12.60 -1.57
C VAL A 149 6.98 -13.83 -2.42
N TYR A 150 7.94 -14.75 -2.60
CA TYR A 150 7.72 -15.94 -3.43
C TYR A 150 6.64 -16.86 -2.85
N PRO A 151 6.70 -17.31 -1.57
CA PRO A 151 5.61 -18.08 -0.99
C PRO A 151 4.30 -17.30 -0.94
N LEU A 152 4.32 -15.98 -0.74
CA LEU A 152 3.12 -15.15 -0.81
C LEU A 152 2.45 -15.22 -2.19
N CYS A 153 3.21 -15.08 -3.28
CA CYS A 153 2.68 -15.21 -4.65
C CYS A 153 2.03 -16.58 -4.86
N VAL A 154 2.71 -17.65 -4.44
CA VAL A 154 2.22 -19.02 -4.63
C VAL A 154 0.95 -19.26 -3.83
N ILE A 155 0.95 -18.93 -2.53
CA ILE A 155 -0.21 -19.19 -1.67
C ILE A 155 -1.41 -18.33 -2.06
N LEU A 156 -1.18 -17.08 -2.46
CA LEU A 156 -2.25 -16.19 -2.92
C LEU A 156 -2.89 -16.70 -4.22
N LEU A 157 -2.07 -17.19 -5.16
CA LEU A 157 -2.58 -17.79 -6.40
C LEU A 157 -3.35 -19.07 -6.12
N VAL A 158 -2.78 -19.99 -5.33
CA VAL A 158 -3.43 -21.26 -4.96
C VAL A 158 -4.73 -20.99 -4.22
N PHE A 159 -4.75 -20.04 -3.30
CA PHE A 159 -5.96 -19.65 -2.59
C PHE A 159 -7.03 -19.10 -3.54
N SER A 160 -6.65 -18.19 -4.43
CA SER A 160 -7.60 -17.62 -5.41
C SER A 160 -8.15 -18.67 -6.38
N LEU A 161 -7.33 -19.64 -6.80
CA LEU A 161 -7.77 -20.80 -7.59
C LEU A 161 -8.68 -21.72 -6.79
N TYR A 162 -8.35 -21.95 -5.51
CA TYR A 162 -9.18 -22.79 -4.63
C TYR A 162 -10.56 -22.19 -4.40
N LEU A 163 -10.69 -20.87 -4.39
CA LEU A 163 -11.98 -20.20 -4.27
C LEU A 163 -12.93 -20.46 -5.45
N ILE A 164 -12.43 -20.88 -6.62
CA ILE A 164 -13.26 -21.11 -7.82
C ILE A 164 -14.38 -22.11 -7.55
N GLN A 165 -14.15 -23.12 -6.72
CA GLN A 165 -15.16 -24.11 -6.38
C GLN A 165 -16.37 -23.54 -5.57
N PHE A 166 -16.18 -22.36 -4.97
CA PHE A 166 -17.20 -21.64 -4.20
C PHE A 166 -17.81 -20.46 -4.94
N TRP A 167 -17.48 -20.27 -6.24
CA TRP A 167 -18.02 -19.18 -7.03
C TRP A 167 -19.53 -19.31 -7.19
N ASP A 168 -20.23 -18.25 -6.85
CA ASP A 168 -21.64 -18.08 -7.09
C ASP A 168 -21.88 -17.08 -8.22
N PHE A 169 -22.43 -17.53 -9.33
CA PHE A 169 -22.77 -16.70 -10.47
C PHE A 169 -24.01 -15.83 -10.22
N GLY A 170 -24.74 -16.03 -9.12
CA GLY A 170 -25.82 -15.16 -8.67
C GLY A 170 -25.37 -13.72 -8.42
N VAL A 171 -24.07 -13.47 -8.21
CA VAL A 171 -23.52 -12.11 -8.07
C VAL A 171 -23.76 -11.23 -9.30
N PHE A 172 -24.02 -11.81 -10.48
CA PHE A 172 -24.37 -11.06 -11.69
C PHE A 172 -25.86 -10.72 -11.81
N SER A 173 -26.70 -11.28 -10.94
CA SER A 173 -28.15 -11.05 -10.92
C SER A 173 -28.55 -9.83 -10.07
N VAL A 174 -27.57 -9.15 -9.44
CA VAL A 174 -27.80 -7.91 -8.70
C VAL A 174 -28.23 -6.81 -9.67
N GLU A 175 -29.34 -6.10 -9.33
CA GLU A 175 -29.80 -4.99 -10.14
C GLU A 175 -28.70 -3.92 -10.27
N PHE A 176 -28.42 -3.51 -11.50
CA PHE A 176 -27.42 -2.50 -11.79
C PHE A 176 -27.98 -1.10 -11.54
N SER A 177 -27.32 -0.37 -10.63
CA SER A 177 -27.63 1.02 -10.33
C SER A 177 -26.46 1.92 -10.74
N TRP A 178 -26.69 2.88 -11.62
CA TRP A 178 -25.65 3.83 -12.04
C TRP A 178 -25.13 4.68 -10.87
N SER A 179 -26.00 5.08 -9.94
CA SER A 179 -25.59 5.88 -8.78
C SER A 179 -24.64 5.08 -7.87
N ASP A 180 -25.01 3.83 -7.56
CA ASP A 180 -24.20 2.97 -6.68
C ASP A 180 -22.90 2.57 -7.35
N PHE A 181 -22.92 2.30 -8.65
CA PHE A 181 -21.71 2.05 -9.44
C PHE A 181 -20.73 3.23 -9.37
N LEU A 182 -21.20 4.46 -9.68
CA LEU A 182 -20.34 5.65 -9.70
C LEU A 182 -19.85 6.00 -8.30
N LEU A 183 -20.70 5.92 -7.28
CA LEU A 183 -20.31 6.18 -5.90
C LEU A 183 -19.29 5.14 -5.41
N THR A 184 -19.50 3.87 -5.70
CA THR A 184 -18.53 2.83 -5.33
C THR A 184 -17.19 3.03 -6.04
N CYS A 185 -17.19 3.31 -7.34
CA CYS A 185 -15.97 3.62 -8.08
C CYS A 185 -15.26 4.84 -7.49
N PHE A 186 -15.99 5.90 -7.17
CA PHE A 186 -15.42 7.12 -6.59
C PHE A 186 -14.80 6.87 -5.21
N PHE A 187 -15.56 6.30 -4.27
CA PHE A 187 -15.09 6.05 -2.91
C PHE A 187 -14.08 4.90 -2.77
N ALA A 188 -13.91 4.09 -3.79
CA ALA A 188 -12.88 3.05 -3.80
C ALA A 188 -11.53 3.52 -4.36
N LEU A 189 -11.41 4.74 -4.92
CA LEU A 189 -10.16 5.24 -5.48
C LEU A 189 -9.00 5.27 -4.46
N PRO A 190 -9.18 5.72 -3.20
CA PRO A 190 -8.10 5.71 -2.22
C PRO A 190 -7.55 4.30 -1.93
N ILE A 191 -8.44 3.33 -1.72
CA ILE A 191 -8.01 1.95 -1.46
C ILE A 191 -7.46 1.29 -2.71
N LEU A 192 -7.95 1.63 -3.90
CA LEU A 192 -7.40 1.14 -5.16
C LEU A 192 -5.97 1.67 -5.34
N ALA A 193 -5.74 2.98 -5.12
CA ALA A 193 -4.40 3.56 -5.16
C ALA A 193 -3.47 2.89 -4.14
N PHE A 194 -3.94 2.68 -2.90
CA PHE A 194 -3.17 2.05 -1.83
C PHE A 194 -2.87 0.56 -2.07
N ALA A 195 -3.82 -0.19 -2.64
CA ALA A 195 -3.64 -1.64 -2.87
C ALA A 195 -2.58 -1.97 -3.93
N PHE A 196 -2.25 -1.03 -4.79
CA PHE A 196 -1.23 -1.19 -5.84
C PHE A 196 0.05 -0.38 -5.57
N GLU A 197 0.13 0.26 -4.42
CA GLU A 197 1.16 1.24 -4.08
C GLU A 197 2.49 0.56 -3.73
N HIS A 198 3.59 1.06 -4.30
CA HIS A 198 4.96 0.69 -3.96
C HIS A 198 5.92 1.90 -4.01
N THR A 199 5.38 3.07 -3.73
CA THR A 199 6.08 4.38 -3.73
C THR A 199 7.40 4.37 -2.94
N PRO A 200 7.50 3.75 -1.73
CA PRO A 200 8.73 3.77 -0.95
C PRO A 200 9.92 3.13 -1.67
N ALA A 201 9.66 2.16 -2.55
CA ALA A 201 10.70 1.46 -3.29
C ALA A 201 11.13 2.17 -4.58
N VAL A 202 10.36 3.15 -5.09
CA VAL A 202 10.56 3.71 -6.43
C VAL A 202 11.83 4.56 -6.53
N SER A 203 12.17 5.37 -5.54
CA SER A 203 13.38 6.20 -5.54
C SER A 203 14.65 5.35 -5.54
N THR A 204 14.69 4.34 -4.67
CA THR A 204 15.79 3.38 -4.59
C THR A 204 15.91 2.56 -5.88
N PHE A 205 14.77 2.13 -6.44
CA PHE A 205 14.70 1.45 -7.73
C PHE A 205 15.28 2.32 -8.86
N ALA A 206 14.82 3.58 -8.99
CA ALA A 206 15.29 4.52 -10.01
C ALA A 206 16.81 4.75 -9.92
N SER A 207 17.33 5.00 -8.71
CA SER A 207 18.77 5.13 -8.44
C SER A 207 19.56 3.88 -8.82
N SER A 208 19.02 2.71 -8.52
CA SER A 208 19.67 1.41 -8.84
C SER A 208 19.70 1.13 -10.32
N MET A 209 18.64 1.44 -11.07
CA MET A 209 18.61 1.33 -12.53
C MET A 209 19.63 2.27 -13.18
N ARG A 210 19.68 3.53 -12.74
CA ARG A 210 20.65 4.51 -13.21
C ARG A 210 22.09 4.07 -12.94
N ARG A 211 22.39 3.60 -11.72
CA ARG A 211 23.73 3.14 -11.33
C ARG A 211 24.19 1.92 -12.14
N ARG A 212 23.25 1.00 -12.45
CA ARG A 212 23.55 -0.27 -13.15
C ARG A 212 23.72 -0.08 -14.66
N TYR A 213 22.88 0.73 -15.29
CA TYR A 213 22.73 0.78 -16.74
C TYR A 213 23.05 2.14 -17.36
N GLY A 214 23.36 3.17 -16.55
CA GLY A 214 23.48 4.56 -17.00
C GLY A 214 22.13 5.25 -17.17
N GLU A 215 22.13 6.49 -17.66
CA GLU A 215 20.90 7.30 -17.72
C GLU A 215 19.94 6.76 -18.79
N ASP A 216 20.35 6.69 -20.06
CA ASP A 216 19.45 6.33 -21.16
C ASP A 216 18.97 4.89 -21.11
N LYS A 217 19.89 3.93 -20.98
CA LYS A 217 19.53 2.51 -20.88
C LYS A 217 18.81 2.18 -19.58
N GLY A 218 19.17 2.88 -18.50
CA GLY A 218 18.56 2.69 -17.19
C GLY A 218 17.09 3.08 -17.17
N ILE A 219 16.72 4.21 -17.79
CA ILE A 219 15.33 4.65 -17.85
C ILE A 219 14.46 3.73 -18.71
N GLU A 220 15.02 3.21 -19.84
CA GLU A 220 14.31 2.22 -20.67
C GLU A 220 14.10 0.88 -19.92
N LYS A 221 15.11 0.45 -19.16
CA LYS A 221 15.01 -0.76 -18.33
C LYS A 221 13.99 -0.58 -17.21
N ALA A 222 14.02 0.56 -16.52
CA ALA A 222 13.06 0.91 -15.48
C ALA A 222 11.62 0.87 -16.02
N LYS A 223 11.38 1.45 -17.19
CA LYS A 223 10.09 1.40 -17.89
C LYS A 223 9.58 -0.03 -18.07
N LYS A 224 10.44 -0.95 -18.54
CA LYS A 224 10.09 -2.37 -18.77
C LYS A 224 9.82 -3.12 -17.46
N VAL A 225 10.62 -2.86 -16.42
CA VAL A 225 10.45 -3.47 -15.08
C VAL A 225 9.11 -3.03 -14.48
N LEU A 226 8.81 -1.72 -14.48
CA LEU A 226 7.56 -1.20 -13.94
C LEU A 226 6.34 -1.70 -14.72
N PHE A 227 6.43 -1.80 -16.05
CA PHE A 227 5.34 -2.34 -16.85
C PHE A 227 5.05 -3.81 -16.52
N LEU A 228 6.09 -4.65 -16.42
CA LEU A 228 5.92 -6.06 -16.03
C LEU A 228 5.39 -6.18 -14.61
N ASN A 229 5.92 -5.37 -13.66
CA ASN A 229 5.40 -5.33 -12.30
C ASN A 229 3.91 -4.96 -12.27
N SER A 230 3.49 -3.96 -13.05
CA SER A 230 2.09 -3.54 -13.13
C SER A 230 1.16 -4.65 -13.66
N ILE A 231 1.62 -5.42 -14.66
CA ILE A 231 0.86 -6.58 -15.17
C ILE A 231 0.75 -7.67 -14.12
N LEU A 232 1.84 -7.99 -13.42
CA LEU A 232 1.82 -9.01 -12.37
C LEU A 232 0.92 -8.58 -11.21
N LEU A 233 1.03 -7.34 -10.76
CA LEU A 233 0.16 -6.79 -9.72
C LEU A 233 -1.32 -6.85 -10.16
N LEU A 234 -1.64 -6.40 -11.37
CA LEU A 234 -3.00 -6.47 -11.90
C LEU A 234 -3.53 -7.91 -11.86
N PHE A 235 -2.74 -8.86 -12.37
CA PHE A 235 -3.16 -10.25 -12.42
C PHE A 235 -3.43 -10.82 -11.02
N PHE A 236 -2.47 -10.73 -10.11
CA PHE A 236 -2.60 -11.33 -8.79
C PHE A 236 -3.66 -10.64 -7.93
N ILE A 237 -3.65 -9.31 -7.90
CA ILE A 237 -4.58 -8.54 -7.06
C ILE A 237 -6.01 -8.66 -7.59
N MET A 238 -6.22 -8.42 -8.89
CA MET A 238 -7.58 -8.43 -9.42
C MET A 238 -8.17 -9.84 -9.54
N PHE A 239 -7.33 -10.87 -9.76
CA PHE A 239 -7.80 -12.25 -9.71
C PHE A 239 -8.25 -12.63 -8.30
N PHE A 240 -7.49 -12.22 -7.27
CA PHE A 240 -7.88 -12.42 -5.87
C PHE A 240 -9.16 -11.64 -5.53
N VAL A 241 -9.25 -10.37 -5.91
CA VAL A 241 -10.45 -9.53 -5.68
C VAL A 241 -11.67 -10.13 -6.37
N PHE A 242 -11.54 -10.49 -7.64
CA PHE A 242 -12.62 -11.10 -8.42
C PHE A 242 -13.06 -12.43 -7.77
N SER A 243 -12.12 -13.34 -7.47
CA SER A 243 -12.44 -14.60 -6.82
C SER A 243 -13.13 -14.39 -5.47
N SER A 244 -12.73 -13.34 -4.73
CA SER A 244 -13.37 -13.02 -3.45
C SER A 244 -14.83 -12.59 -3.62
N LEU A 245 -15.11 -11.74 -4.62
CA LEU A 245 -16.47 -11.25 -4.87
C LEU A 245 -17.39 -12.32 -5.48
N MET A 246 -16.83 -13.28 -6.20
CA MET A 246 -17.58 -14.43 -6.68
C MET A 246 -18.04 -15.38 -5.57
N CYS A 247 -17.46 -15.27 -4.36
CA CYS A 247 -17.78 -16.12 -3.21
C CYS A 247 -18.56 -15.39 -2.10
N LEU A 248 -18.49 -14.06 -2.05
CA LEU A 248 -19.03 -13.24 -0.95
C LEU A 248 -20.02 -12.22 -1.49
N GLY A 249 -21.22 -12.22 -0.90
CA GLY A 249 -22.22 -11.19 -1.17
C GLY A 249 -21.91 -9.87 -0.44
N SER A 250 -22.67 -8.81 -0.78
CA SER A 250 -22.53 -7.49 -0.15
C SER A 250 -22.67 -7.51 1.37
N ASP A 251 -23.58 -8.34 1.91
CA ASP A 251 -23.79 -8.50 3.35
C ASP A 251 -22.56 -9.10 4.05
N ASP A 252 -21.90 -10.07 3.41
CA ASP A 252 -20.66 -10.66 3.93
C ASP A 252 -19.54 -9.64 4.01
N LEU A 253 -19.40 -8.83 2.96
CA LEU A 253 -18.39 -7.78 2.88
C LEU A 253 -18.68 -6.65 3.90
N ALA A 254 -19.96 -6.32 4.11
CA ALA A 254 -20.38 -5.39 5.16
C ALA A 254 -20.00 -5.89 6.55
N LYS A 255 -20.25 -7.19 6.86
CA LYS A 255 -19.84 -7.83 8.11
C LYS A 255 -18.32 -7.85 8.30
N ALA A 256 -17.55 -8.18 7.25
CA ALA A 256 -16.10 -8.15 7.30
C ALA A 256 -15.57 -6.74 7.64
N LYS A 257 -16.20 -5.70 7.08
CA LYS A 257 -15.91 -4.29 7.38
C LYS A 257 -16.24 -3.93 8.85
N GLU A 258 -17.41 -4.33 9.33
CA GLU A 258 -17.87 -4.08 10.71
C GLU A 258 -16.92 -4.75 11.72
N LEU A 259 -16.51 -5.99 11.46
CA LEU A 259 -15.55 -6.72 12.28
C LEU A 259 -14.11 -6.17 12.16
N ASN A 260 -13.86 -5.25 11.24
CA ASN A 260 -12.52 -4.69 10.95
C ASN A 260 -11.46 -5.77 10.66
N ILE A 261 -11.86 -6.85 9.97
CA ILE A 261 -11.00 -7.97 9.57
C ILE A 261 -10.79 -8.02 8.07
N SER A 262 -9.72 -8.67 7.64
CA SER A 262 -9.45 -8.90 6.23
C SER A 262 -10.45 -9.86 5.59
N VAL A 263 -10.63 -9.77 4.27
CA VAL A 263 -11.52 -10.68 3.53
C VAL A 263 -11.10 -12.15 3.69
N VAL A 264 -9.79 -12.44 3.78
CA VAL A 264 -9.32 -13.82 4.01
C VAL A 264 -9.70 -14.34 5.39
N SER A 265 -9.65 -13.49 6.43
CA SER A 265 -10.12 -13.86 7.77
C SER A 265 -11.63 -14.11 7.79
N TYR A 266 -12.39 -13.32 7.01
CA TYR A 266 -13.83 -13.51 6.88
C TYR A 266 -14.18 -14.83 6.15
N PHE A 267 -13.41 -15.19 5.11
CA PHE A 267 -13.56 -16.52 4.46
C PHE A 267 -13.39 -17.67 5.43
N ALA A 268 -12.42 -17.58 6.33
CA ALA A 268 -12.19 -18.60 7.34
C ALA A 268 -13.36 -18.77 8.31
N ILE A 269 -14.11 -17.69 8.58
CA ILE A 269 -15.34 -17.74 9.38
C ILE A 269 -16.50 -18.33 8.59
N LYS A 270 -16.71 -17.87 7.34
CA LYS A 270 -17.89 -18.19 6.55
C LYS A 270 -17.90 -19.61 5.99
N LEU A 271 -16.76 -20.04 5.43
CA LEU A 271 -16.72 -21.27 4.63
C LEU A 271 -16.45 -22.54 5.46
N ASN A 272 -16.09 -22.40 6.74
CA ASN A 272 -15.81 -23.51 7.66
C ASN A 272 -15.02 -24.66 7.00
N ASN A 273 -13.93 -24.29 6.32
CA ASN A 273 -13.08 -25.19 5.53
C ASN A 273 -11.64 -25.13 6.07
N ASP A 274 -11.05 -26.28 6.37
CA ASP A 274 -9.74 -26.37 7.00
C ASP A 274 -8.64 -25.71 6.18
N PHE A 275 -8.62 -25.92 4.85
CA PHE A 275 -7.63 -25.29 3.99
C PHE A 275 -7.71 -23.75 4.07
N ILE A 276 -8.92 -23.20 4.00
CA ILE A 276 -9.16 -21.76 4.10
C ILE A 276 -8.83 -21.26 5.51
N GLY A 277 -9.29 -21.98 6.54
CA GLY A 277 -9.05 -21.64 7.93
C GLY A 277 -7.57 -21.48 8.28
N TYR A 278 -6.71 -22.38 7.79
CA TYR A 278 -5.27 -22.32 8.07
C TYR A 278 -4.47 -21.50 7.06
N SER A 279 -4.89 -21.42 5.79
CA SER A 279 -4.19 -20.60 4.79
C SER A 279 -4.43 -19.10 4.97
N ALA A 280 -5.63 -18.69 5.40
CA ALA A 280 -5.99 -17.29 5.58
C ALA A 280 -5.05 -16.50 6.50
N PRO A 281 -4.73 -16.95 7.74
CA PRO A 281 -3.78 -16.24 8.60
C PRO A 281 -2.37 -16.22 8.02
N VAL A 282 -1.95 -17.25 7.29
CA VAL A 282 -0.64 -17.30 6.63
C VAL A 282 -0.56 -16.27 5.52
N ILE A 283 -1.59 -16.17 4.67
CA ILE A 283 -1.67 -15.16 3.61
C ILE A 283 -1.62 -13.76 4.21
N ALA A 284 -2.47 -13.51 5.22
CA ALA A 284 -2.53 -12.21 5.85
C ALA A 284 -1.20 -11.83 6.53
N PHE A 285 -0.57 -12.78 7.23
CA PHE A 285 0.74 -12.56 7.85
C PHE A 285 1.81 -12.22 6.83
N LEU A 286 1.94 -13.02 5.76
CA LEU A 286 2.94 -12.80 4.72
C LEU A 286 2.72 -11.46 4.01
N ALA A 287 1.47 -11.16 3.61
CA ALA A 287 1.12 -9.92 2.93
C ALA A 287 1.37 -8.69 3.82
N ILE A 288 0.95 -8.74 5.08
CA ILE A 288 1.13 -7.64 6.02
C ILE A 288 2.61 -7.45 6.37
N ALA A 289 3.35 -8.52 6.68
CA ALA A 289 4.73 -8.42 7.09
C ALA A 289 5.64 -7.87 5.97
N THR A 290 5.50 -8.36 4.74
CA THR A 290 6.31 -7.88 3.60
C THR A 290 6.08 -6.39 3.32
N SER A 291 4.83 -5.94 3.35
CA SER A 291 4.50 -4.54 3.15
C SER A 291 4.85 -3.66 4.36
N PHE A 292 4.67 -4.17 5.57
CA PHE A 292 5.04 -3.45 6.79
C PHE A 292 6.51 -3.01 6.75
N PHE A 293 7.41 -3.92 6.41
CA PHE A 293 8.84 -3.61 6.39
C PHE A 293 9.18 -2.49 5.39
N GLY A 294 8.60 -2.53 4.19
CA GLY A 294 8.80 -1.48 3.19
C GLY A 294 8.27 -0.12 3.64
N HIS A 295 7.06 -0.08 4.18
CA HIS A 295 6.43 1.15 4.67
C HIS A 295 7.09 1.70 5.94
N TYR A 296 7.59 0.81 6.80
CA TYR A 296 8.34 1.22 7.99
C TYR A 296 9.61 1.99 7.64
N PHE A 297 10.39 1.50 6.65
CA PHE A 297 11.56 2.24 6.18
C PHE A 297 11.17 3.61 5.61
N GLY A 298 10.09 3.68 4.81
CA GLY A 298 9.58 4.95 4.31
C GLY A 298 9.12 5.91 5.42
N ALA A 299 8.38 5.40 6.41
CA ALA A 299 7.94 6.20 7.56
C ALA A 299 9.13 6.72 8.39
N ARG A 300 10.13 5.86 8.64
CA ARG A 300 11.35 6.20 9.38
C ARG A 300 12.20 7.24 8.63
N GLU A 301 12.38 7.06 7.33
CA GLU A 301 13.05 8.02 6.45
C GLU A 301 12.33 9.37 6.47
N GLY A 302 11.00 9.37 6.33
CA GLY A 302 10.17 10.56 6.45
C GLY A 302 10.30 11.25 7.80
N PHE A 303 10.26 10.52 8.92
CA PHE A 303 10.42 11.10 10.26
C PHE A 303 11.80 11.72 10.47
N CYS A 304 12.86 10.97 10.15
CA CYS A 304 14.23 11.48 10.27
C CYS A 304 14.45 12.70 9.36
N GLY A 305 13.96 12.64 8.12
CA GLY A 305 14.01 13.77 7.19
C GLY A 305 13.26 15.00 7.67
N LEU A 306 12.11 14.83 8.34
CA LEU A 306 11.37 15.95 8.95
C LEU A 306 12.16 16.63 10.05
N VAL A 307 12.79 15.86 10.93
CA VAL A 307 13.58 16.42 12.02
C VAL A 307 14.80 17.15 11.47
N ASP A 308 15.53 16.53 10.54
CA ASP A 308 16.73 17.11 9.95
C ASP A 308 16.43 18.41 9.17
N LYS A 309 15.41 18.37 8.28
CA LYS A 309 14.99 19.54 7.50
C LYS A 309 14.35 20.63 8.38
N GLY A 310 13.64 20.23 9.45
CA GLY A 310 13.11 21.16 10.45
C GLY A 310 14.20 21.88 11.24
N CYS A 311 15.24 21.15 11.66
CA CYS A 311 16.41 21.74 12.30
C CYS A 311 17.14 22.73 11.38
N GLU A 312 17.32 22.37 10.10
CA GLU A 312 17.92 23.26 9.10
C GLU A 312 17.12 24.56 8.94
N LEU A 313 15.79 24.46 8.77
CA LEU A 313 14.91 25.64 8.66
C LEU A 313 14.93 26.52 9.91
N ALA A 314 15.15 25.93 11.08
CA ALA A 314 15.25 26.62 12.37
C ALA A 314 16.68 27.13 12.67
N GLY A 315 17.66 26.90 11.80
CA GLY A 315 19.08 27.25 12.04
C GLY A 315 19.71 26.47 13.21
N LYS A 316 19.20 25.28 13.53
CA LYS A 316 19.68 24.43 14.63
C LYS A 316 20.48 23.24 14.11
N PRO A 317 21.45 22.71 14.88
CA PRO A 317 22.18 21.51 14.48
C PRO A 317 21.23 20.31 14.48
N ALA A 318 21.37 19.46 13.47
CA ALA A 318 20.64 18.19 13.39
C ALA A 318 21.05 17.22 14.52
N PRO A 319 20.14 16.41 15.07
CA PRO A 319 20.45 15.38 16.04
C PRO A 319 21.43 14.34 15.47
N LYS A 320 22.15 13.64 16.37
CA LYS A 320 23.00 12.51 15.94
C LYS A 320 22.12 11.43 15.26
N PRO A 321 22.44 10.98 14.02
CA PRO A 321 21.59 10.06 13.26
C PRO A 321 21.20 8.78 14.02
N LYS A 322 22.14 8.16 14.76
CA LYS A 322 21.86 6.99 15.57
C LYS A 322 20.88 7.25 16.73
N ALA A 323 20.94 8.43 17.36
CA ALA A 323 20.02 8.78 18.43
C ALA A 323 18.62 9.05 17.89
N LEU A 324 18.53 9.78 16.77
CA LEU A 324 17.29 10.06 16.08
C LEU A 324 16.60 8.78 15.61
N SER A 325 17.35 7.87 14.99
CA SER A 325 16.82 6.56 14.56
C SER A 325 16.26 5.74 15.73
N ARG A 326 16.98 5.64 16.86
CA ARG A 326 16.48 4.91 18.04
C ARG A 326 15.24 5.56 18.64
N PHE A 327 15.19 6.88 18.67
CA PHE A 327 14.02 7.61 19.11
C PHE A 327 12.81 7.34 18.20
N CYS A 328 13.01 7.35 16.89
CA CYS A 328 12.00 7.00 15.90
C CYS A 328 11.47 5.57 16.13
N ASP A 329 12.37 4.59 16.26
CA ASP A 329 12.01 3.19 16.50
C ASP A 329 11.16 3.02 17.75
N LEU A 330 11.54 3.70 18.85
CA LEU A 330 10.78 3.68 20.11
C LEU A 330 9.42 4.36 19.96
N LEU A 331 9.38 5.53 19.33
CA LEU A 331 8.13 6.27 19.08
C LEU A 331 7.15 5.43 18.25
N PHE A 332 7.62 4.81 17.17
CA PHE A 332 6.79 3.97 16.31
C PHE A 332 6.31 2.72 17.06
N TYR A 333 7.17 2.11 17.85
CA TYR A 333 6.79 0.97 18.67
C TYR A 333 5.63 1.31 19.61
N VAL A 334 5.76 2.41 20.36
CA VAL A 334 4.70 2.85 21.30
C VAL A 334 3.42 3.21 20.53
N LEU A 335 3.52 3.97 19.44
CA LEU A 335 2.35 4.34 18.63
C LEU A 335 1.65 3.10 18.09
N MET A 336 2.38 2.13 17.57
CA MET A 336 1.82 0.89 17.03
C MET A 336 1.15 0.05 18.14
N LEU A 337 1.75 -0.05 19.32
CA LEU A 337 1.12 -0.74 20.46
C LEU A 337 -0.21 -0.11 20.82
N VAL A 338 -0.22 1.22 21.02
CA VAL A 338 -1.42 1.97 21.41
C VAL A 338 -2.50 1.87 20.33
N CYS A 339 -2.15 2.17 19.08
CA CYS A 339 -3.12 2.18 17.98
C CYS A 339 -3.64 0.76 17.68
N SER A 340 -2.79 -0.28 17.69
CA SER A 340 -3.24 -1.65 17.47
C SER A 340 -4.14 -2.16 18.60
N TYR A 341 -3.93 -1.67 19.81
CA TYR A 341 -4.83 -1.95 20.93
C TYR A 341 -6.20 -1.25 20.78
N LEU A 342 -6.19 0.04 20.38
CA LEU A 342 -7.41 0.84 20.17
C LEU A 342 -8.25 0.38 18.95
N ASN A 343 -7.66 -0.39 18.05
CA ASN A 343 -8.34 -0.99 16.88
C ASN A 343 -9.07 0.01 15.96
N PRO A 344 -8.43 1.09 15.48
CA PRO A 344 -9.09 2.00 14.55
C PRO A 344 -9.47 1.29 13.24
N SER A 345 -10.44 1.85 12.53
CA SER A 345 -10.89 1.32 11.23
C SER A 345 -9.76 1.33 10.21
N ILE A 346 -9.39 0.16 9.70
CA ILE A 346 -8.36 0.00 8.67
C ILE A 346 -8.77 0.71 7.40
N ILE A 347 -9.99 0.48 6.92
CA ILE A 347 -10.53 1.15 5.73
C ILE A 347 -10.61 2.67 5.96
N GLY A 348 -10.99 3.11 7.16
CA GLY A 348 -11.02 4.54 7.50
C GLY A 348 -9.64 5.20 7.44
N ILE A 349 -8.58 4.53 7.87
CA ILE A 349 -7.20 5.02 7.74
C ILE A 349 -6.81 5.13 6.26
N ILE A 350 -7.15 4.14 5.44
CA ILE A 350 -6.85 4.15 4.00
C ILE A 350 -7.59 5.29 3.31
N ASP A 351 -8.90 5.40 3.54
CA ASP A 351 -9.77 6.35 2.85
C ASP A 351 -9.46 7.81 3.19
N ASN A 352 -9.12 8.10 4.45
CA ASN A 352 -9.03 9.47 4.94
C ASN A 352 -7.58 9.97 5.13
N LEU A 353 -6.59 9.07 5.17
CA LEU A 353 -5.20 9.45 5.42
C LEU A 353 -4.26 8.93 4.33
N THR A 354 -3.97 7.63 4.31
CA THR A 354 -2.90 7.07 3.48
C THR A 354 -3.19 7.20 1.98
N GLY A 355 -4.37 6.82 1.54
CA GLY A 355 -4.73 6.82 0.12
C GLY A 355 -4.64 8.21 -0.52
N PRO A 356 -5.29 9.25 0.04
CA PRO A 356 -5.22 10.61 -0.49
C PRO A 356 -3.82 11.23 -0.46
N ILE A 357 -3.03 10.99 0.60
CA ILE A 357 -1.66 11.52 0.67
C ILE A 357 -0.77 10.81 -0.35
N ILE A 358 -0.89 9.49 -0.48
CA ILE A 358 -0.22 8.71 -1.53
C ILE A 358 -0.62 9.23 -2.91
N ALA A 359 -1.90 9.55 -3.13
CA ALA A 359 -2.34 10.13 -4.39
C ALA A 359 -1.63 11.47 -4.68
N GLY A 360 -1.43 12.32 -3.69
CA GLY A 360 -0.64 13.55 -3.84
C GLY A 360 0.81 13.28 -4.26
N ILE A 361 1.49 12.35 -3.59
CA ILE A 361 2.90 12.04 -3.84
C ILE A 361 3.09 11.26 -5.15
N LEU A 362 2.25 10.25 -5.39
CA LEU A 362 2.43 9.31 -6.50
C LEU A 362 1.89 9.84 -7.84
N PHE A 363 0.76 10.55 -7.80
CA PHE A 363 0.09 11.01 -9.02
C PHE A 363 0.35 12.50 -9.30
N LEU A 364 0.20 13.40 -8.31
CA LEU A 364 0.27 14.83 -8.56
C LEU A 364 1.70 15.36 -8.59
N LEU A 365 2.53 14.98 -7.62
CA LEU A 365 3.88 15.53 -7.48
C LEU A 365 4.75 15.35 -8.75
N PRO A 366 4.82 14.16 -9.41
CA PRO A 366 5.61 14.00 -10.62
C PRO A 366 5.10 14.88 -11.77
N VAL A 367 3.78 14.97 -11.95
CA VAL A 367 3.19 15.78 -13.00
C VAL A 367 3.49 17.26 -12.77
N ILE A 368 3.26 17.77 -11.56
CA ILE A 368 3.64 19.14 -11.20
C ILE A 368 5.11 19.36 -11.53
N GLY A 369 5.99 18.40 -11.19
CA GLY A 369 7.42 18.44 -11.52
C GLY A 369 7.71 18.58 -13.01
N PHE A 370 7.07 17.77 -13.84
CA PHE A 370 7.27 17.80 -15.29
C PHE A 370 6.88 19.15 -15.94
N TYR A 371 5.90 19.85 -15.35
CA TYR A 371 5.42 21.12 -15.89
C TYR A 371 6.03 22.35 -15.23
N SER A 372 6.59 22.25 -14.03
CA SER A 372 7.21 23.37 -13.31
C SER A 372 8.73 23.38 -13.38
N VAL A 373 9.40 22.21 -13.42
CA VAL A 373 10.87 22.11 -13.38
C VAL A 373 11.44 21.99 -14.79
N PRO A 374 12.32 22.93 -15.24
CA PRO A 374 12.87 22.91 -16.60
C PRO A 374 13.60 21.62 -16.97
N SER A 375 14.40 21.03 -16.07
CA SER A 375 15.16 19.80 -16.30
C SER A 375 14.27 18.56 -16.50
N LEU A 376 13.04 18.59 -16.01
CA LEU A 376 12.09 17.50 -16.11
C LEU A 376 11.17 17.58 -17.36
N LYS A 377 11.22 18.68 -18.11
CA LYS A 377 10.38 18.87 -19.32
C LYS A 377 10.54 17.74 -20.35
N LYS A 378 11.74 17.14 -20.43
CA LYS A 378 12.04 16.01 -21.33
C LYS A 378 11.21 14.74 -21.02
N TYR A 379 10.62 14.65 -19.83
CA TYR A 379 9.85 13.50 -19.38
C TYR A 379 8.33 13.66 -19.55
N ARG A 380 7.84 14.76 -20.12
CA ARG A 380 6.41 15.01 -20.33
C ARG A 380 5.79 13.97 -21.27
N ASN A 381 4.61 13.52 -20.90
CA ASN A 381 3.73 12.71 -21.74
C ASN A 381 2.29 13.15 -21.45
N ILE A 382 1.75 14.03 -22.30
CA ILE A 382 0.50 14.73 -22.04
C ILE A 382 -0.67 13.81 -21.70
N TRP A 383 -0.80 12.66 -22.36
CA TRP A 383 -1.89 11.73 -22.11
C TRP A 383 -1.75 11.00 -20.77
N ALA A 384 -0.55 10.45 -20.51
CA ALA A 384 -0.27 9.79 -19.25
C ALA A 384 -0.32 10.78 -18.06
N ASP A 385 0.26 11.97 -18.24
CA ASP A 385 0.29 13.00 -17.21
C ASP A 385 -1.11 13.53 -16.89
N ALA A 386 -1.95 13.77 -17.91
CA ALA A 386 -3.34 14.18 -17.71
C ALA A 386 -4.15 13.08 -17.00
N PHE A 387 -3.99 11.82 -17.41
CA PHE A 387 -4.69 10.69 -16.80
C PHE A 387 -4.36 10.57 -15.31
N ILE A 388 -3.06 10.53 -14.95
CA ILE A 388 -2.65 10.37 -13.53
C ILE A 388 -3.00 11.62 -12.71
N PHE A 389 -2.93 12.82 -13.29
CA PHE A 389 -3.31 14.05 -12.60
C PHE A 389 -4.79 14.07 -12.24
N ILE A 390 -5.66 13.74 -13.21
CA ILE A 390 -7.12 13.68 -12.98
C ILE A 390 -7.42 12.57 -11.94
N PHE A 391 -6.82 11.39 -12.09
CA PHE A 391 -7.02 10.28 -11.16
C PHE A 391 -6.61 10.68 -9.73
N GLY A 392 -5.44 11.28 -9.56
CA GLY A 392 -4.95 11.75 -8.26
C GLY A 392 -5.82 12.85 -7.66
N ALA A 393 -6.22 13.84 -8.46
CA ALA A 393 -7.10 14.92 -8.02
C ALA A 393 -8.46 14.39 -7.54
N VAL A 394 -9.09 13.49 -8.33
CA VAL A 394 -10.36 12.87 -7.95
C VAL A 394 -10.20 12.03 -6.68
N THR A 395 -9.10 11.28 -6.54
CA THR A 395 -8.80 10.50 -5.32
C THR A 395 -8.70 11.40 -4.08
N ILE A 396 -8.08 12.56 -4.19
CA ILE A 396 -7.99 13.52 -3.06
C ILE A 396 -9.38 14.12 -2.76
N CYS A 397 -10.19 14.39 -3.78
CA CYS A 397 -11.55 14.92 -3.58
C CYS A 397 -12.45 13.97 -2.78
N THR A 398 -12.18 12.66 -2.75
CA THR A 398 -12.99 11.71 -1.94
C THR A 398 -12.97 12.05 -0.46
N VAL A 399 -11.86 12.60 0.06
CA VAL A 399 -11.75 13.01 1.47
C VAL A 399 -12.72 14.15 1.78
N GLY A 400 -12.76 15.16 0.91
CA GLY A 400 -13.68 16.28 1.07
C GLY A 400 -15.14 15.82 1.16
N PHE A 401 -15.52 14.84 0.31
CA PHE A 401 -16.86 14.26 0.35
C PHE A 401 -17.11 13.41 1.60
N ASN A 402 -16.14 12.63 2.07
CA ASN A 402 -16.27 11.88 3.32
C ASN A 402 -16.49 12.82 4.51
N VAL A 403 -15.68 13.89 4.61
CA VAL A 403 -15.82 14.90 5.67
C VAL A 403 -17.19 15.57 5.62
N ILE A 404 -17.65 15.98 4.44
CA ILE A 404 -18.99 16.59 4.28
C ILE A 404 -20.09 15.64 4.71
N LYS A 405 -20.01 14.36 4.32
CA LYS A 405 -21.01 13.33 4.68
C LYS A 405 -21.07 13.06 6.19
N ASP A 406 -19.95 13.21 6.90
CA ASP A 406 -19.89 13.01 8.36
C ASP A 406 -20.43 14.23 9.14
N PHE A 407 -20.56 15.42 8.48
CA PHE A 407 -21.12 16.64 9.07
C PHE A 407 -22.61 16.85 8.77
N PHE A 408 -23.18 16.18 7.78
CA PHE A 408 -24.59 16.24 7.38
C PHE A 408 -25.24 14.85 7.41
#